data_ea45ab67eccf83d95db9da2a6b8f2d97
#
_entry.id   ea45ab67eccf83d95db9da2a6b8f2d97
#
_cell.length_a   1.000
_cell.length_b   1.000
_cell.length_c   1.000
_cell.angle_alpha   90.00
_cell.angle_beta   90.00
_cell.angle_gamma   90.00
#
_symmetry.space_group_name_H-M   'P 1'
#
loop_
_entity.id
_entity.type
_entity.pdbx_description
1 polymer ?
#
loop_
_entity_poly.entity_id
_entity_poly.type
_entity_poly.pdbx_seq_one_letter_code
_entity_poly.pdbx_strand_id
1 'polypeptide(L)'
;MNDENRKDSLEEFEEDVTEYIGKDENSKSLALPQQVMPQRMYILPVSNRPFFPAQVQPVMVNQDPWQETLKRVGETDHRVLGICFVENPEAENGIPESEDLETMGCAVRVHQAQNESGKVQFIAQGLQRFRIVQWLRRRPPYLVEVEYPQEPEEPADELKAYTLAIISAIKELLRTNPLYGEEVKQYLSRFGPDDSSPLADFGASMTSAPGRELQDVLDTVPLLRRMEKVLLLMRKEQEVARLQSEINEEVNEKVQKHQREFFLREQLKVIQRELGIAKDDKTADVERFEERMAKLNPPEAVQERFKDEIQKLQVLEQGSPEYGVTRNYLDWITQVPWGVHSQDHFDLAEARKILDRDHDGLDDVKDRIIEFLAEGTFKGEVSGSILLLVGPPGVGKTSIGHSVADALGREFYRFSVGGMRDEAEIKGHRRTYIGAMPGKFVQALKDSKVANPVIML
;
A
#
# COMPACT_ATOMS: atom_id res chain seq x y z
N MET A 1 -20.69 7.01 21.52
CA MET A 1 -21.76 7.85 20.97
C MET A 1 -21.74 7.67 19.47
N ASN A 2 -22.81 7.09 18.92
CA ASN A 2 -23.29 7.11 17.53
C ASN A 2 -23.26 5.85 16.68
N ASP A 3 -23.52 4.68 17.25
CA ASP A 3 -23.97 3.55 16.43
C ASP A 3 -25.50 3.34 16.50
N GLU A 4 -26.15 3.81 17.58
CA GLU A 4 -27.61 3.74 17.72
C GLU A 4 -28.36 4.74 16.81
N ASN A 5 -27.84 5.98 16.67
CA ASN A 5 -28.45 6.96 15.77
C ASN A 5 -28.34 6.63 14.27
N ARG A 6 -27.49 5.69 13.91
CA ARG A 6 -27.33 5.24 12.51
C ARG A 6 -28.30 4.11 12.16
N LYS A 7 -28.72 3.32 13.16
CA LYS A 7 -29.75 2.29 13.00
C LYS A 7 -31.14 2.90 12.91
N ASP A 8 -31.45 3.85 13.78
CA ASP A 8 -32.78 4.51 13.76
C ASP A 8 -33.02 5.29 12.46
N SER A 9 -31.99 5.92 11.89
CA SER A 9 -32.12 6.62 10.59
C SER A 9 -32.22 5.67 9.39
N LEU A 10 -31.77 4.43 9.50
CA LEU A 10 -31.91 3.41 8.46
C LEU A 10 -33.27 2.71 8.56
N GLU A 11 -33.78 2.48 9.76
CA GLU A 11 -35.12 1.89 9.99
C GLU A 11 -36.24 2.86 9.59
N GLU A 12 -36.15 4.16 9.90
CA GLU A 12 -37.05 5.19 9.38
C GLU A 12 -36.98 5.30 7.83
N PHE A 13 -35.81 5.09 7.24
CA PHE A 13 -35.61 5.09 5.80
C PHE A 13 -36.27 3.87 5.13
N GLU A 14 -36.22 2.70 5.77
CA GLU A 14 -36.84 1.46 5.30
C GLU A 14 -38.38 1.49 5.36
N GLU A 15 -38.96 2.06 6.41
CA GLU A 15 -40.41 2.20 6.53
C GLU A 15 -40.98 3.17 5.48
N ASP A 16 -40.34 4.30 5.22
CA ASP A 16 -40.80 5.29 4.24
C ASP A 16 -40.72 4.76 2.79
N VAL A 17 -39.68 4.01 2.44
CA VAL A 17 -39.53 3.41 1.08
C VAL A 17 -40.59 2.32 0.87
N THR A 18 -40.93 1.55 1.90
CA THR A 18 -41.94 0.47 1.83
C THR A 18 -43.36 1.03 1.76
N GLU A 19 -43.65 2.13 2.42
CA GLU A 19 -44.96 2.77 2.42
C GLU A 19 -45.27 3.47 1.08
N TYR A 20 -44.26 4.01 0.38
CA TYR A 20 -44.42 4.65 -0.93
C TYR A 20 -44.60 3.67 -2.09
N ILE A 21 -44.05 2.47 -2.01
CA ILE A 21 -44.20 1.47 -3.07
C ILE A 21 -45.52 0.71 -2.96
N GLY A 22 -46.16 0.73 -1.81
CA GLY A 22 -47.41 -0.03 -1.53
C GLY A 22 -48.74 0.72 -1.69
N LYS A 23 -48.75 2.03 -1.86
CA LYS A 23 -50.02 2.83 -1.80
C LYS A 23 -50.63 3.24 -3.14
N ASP A 24 -50.06 2.88 -4.29
CA ASP A 24 -50.63 3.27 -5.61
C ASP A 24 -51.56 2.23 -6.23
N GLU A 25 -52.14 1.33 -5.46
CA GLU A 25 -53.13 0.36 -5.99
C GLU A 25 -54.54 0.96 -6.29
N ASN A 26 -54.79 2.24 -6.11
CA ASN A 26 -56.12 2.81 -6.25
C ASN A 26 -56.22 4.11 -7.08
N SER A 27 -55.42 4.30 -8.12
CA SER A 27 -55.77 5.28 -9.16
C SER A 27 -55.96 4.58 -10.49
N LYS A 28 -57.17 4.15 -10.76
CA LYS A 28 -57.64 3.82 -12.10
C LYS A 28 -57.71 5.09 -12.95
N SER A 29 -56.62 5.63 -13.38
CA SER A 29 -56.56 6.56 -14.52
C SER A 29 -56.04 5.79 -15.72
N LEU A 30 -56.86 5.68 -16.72
CA LEU A 30 -56.67 5.05 -18.03
C LEU A 30 -55.67 5.79 -18.93
N ALA A 31 -54.63 6.42 -18.40
CA ALA A 31 -53.55 7.04 -19.16
C ALA A 31 -52.36 6.08 -19.26
N LEU A 32 -52.00 5.69 -20.48
CA LEU A 32 -50.78 4.97 -20.74
C LEU A 32 -49.56 5.74 -20.17
N PRO A 33 -48.54 5.09 -19.59
CA PRO A 33 -47.35 5.77 -19.03
C PRO A 33 -46.73 6.80 -19.99
N GLN A 34 -46.81 6.56 -21.29
CA GLN A 34 -46.35 7.45 -22.37
C GLN A 34 -47.07 8.80 -22.41
N GLN A 35 -48.31 8.91 -21.91
CA GLN A 35 -49.08 10.17 -21.86
C GLN A 35 -48.71 11.05 -20.66
N VAL A 36 -47.94 10.55 -19.71
CA VAL A 36 -47.55 11.26 -18.48
C VAL A 36 -46.09 11.75 -18.54
N MET A 37 -45.26 11.25 -19.48
CA MET A 37 -43.85 11.60 -19.60
C MET A 37 -43.65 12.91 -20.37
N PRO A 38 -42.86 13.86 -19.86
CA PRO A 38 -42.66 15.14 -20.49
C PRO A 38 -41.80 15.03 -21.76
N GLN A 39 -42.20 15.69 -22.84
CA GLN A 39 -41.40 15.80 -24.08
C GLN A 39 -40.19 16.75 -23.93
N ARG A 40 -40.21 17.61 -22.91
CA ARG A 40 -39.11 18.52 -22.59
C ARG A 40 -38.72 18.34 -21.14
N MET A 41 -37.41 18.10 -20.89
CA MET A 41 -36.94 17.89 -19.53
C MET A 41 -35.58 18.54 -19.31
N TYR A 42 -35.29 18.80 -18.04
CA TYR A 42 -33.98 19.21 -17.60
C TYR A 42 -33.06 18.01 -17.51
N ILE A 43 -31.76 18.24 -17.82
CA ILE A 43 -30.74 17.18 -17.80
C ILE A 43 -29.75 17.42 -16.67
N LEU A 44 -29.37 16.32 -16.00
CA LEU A 44 -28.31 16.22 -15.03
C LEU A 44 -27.23 15.24 -15.55
N PRO A 45 -25.98 15.67 -15.75
CA PRO A 45 -24.89 14.78 -16.14
C PRO A 45 -24.41 13.97 -14.94
N VAL A 46 -24.02 12.71 -15.19
CA VAL A 46 -23.39 11.82 -14.23
C VAL A 46 -22.16 11.18 -14.88
N SER A 47 -21.03 11.13 -14.14
CA SER A 47 -19.75 10.68 -14.70
C SER A 47 -19.36 9.25 -14.28
N ASN A 48 -19.91 8.75 -13.19
CA ASN A 48 -19.48 7.45 -12.68
C ASN A 48 -20.12 6.29 -13.47
N ARG A 49 -21.44 6.32 -13.61
CA ARG A 49 -22.22 5.26 -14.24
C ARG A 49 -23.51 5.82 -14.82
N PRO A 50 -24.00 5.32 -15.97
CA PRO A 50 -25.33 5.66 -16.46
C PRO A 50 -26.41 5.15 -15.48
N PHE A 51 -27.53 5.84 -15.46
CA PHE A 51 -28.70 5.47 -14.68
C PHE A 51 -29.65 4.63 -15.54
N PHE A 52 -30.15 3.54 -14.96
CA PHE A 52 -31.05 2.62 -15.67
C PHE A 52 -32.52 2.79 -15.23
N PRO A 53 -33.49 2.46 -16.09
CA PRO A 53 -34.88 2.28 -15.68
C PRO A 53 -35.00 1.23 -14.57
N ALA A 54 -36.09 1.30 -13.82
CA ALA A 54 -36.38 0.45 -12.66
C ALA A 54 -35.35 0.52 -11.50
N GLN A 55 -34.32 1.32 -11.59
CA GLN A 55 -33.35 1.59 -10.53
C GLN A 55 -33.90 2.64 -9.57
N VAL A 56 -33.72 2.40 -8.25
CA VAL A 56 -33.99 3.40 -7.21
C VAL A 56 -32.72 3.55 -6.39
N GLN A 57 -32.13 4.72 -6.41
CA GLN A 57 -30.89 4.97 -5.65
C GLN A 57 -30.73 6.44 -5.27
N PRO A 58 -30.01 6.73 -4.17
CA PRO A 58 -29.64 8.09 -3.84
C PRO A 58 -28.63 8.63 -4.85
N VAL A 59 -28.85 9.85 -5.32
CA VAL A 59 -27.95 10.60 -6.19
C VAL A 59 -27.48 11.84 -5.43
N MET A 60 -26.17 12.05 -5.40
CA MET A 60 -25.56 13.20 -4.75
C MET A 60 -24.82 14.03 -5.79
N VAL A 61 -25.12 15.31 -5.83
CA VAL A 61 -24.50 16.29 -6.76
C VAL A 61 -24.03 17.52 -6.00
N ASN A 62 -23.05 18.22 -6.55
CA ASN A 62 -22.65 19.51 -5.98
C ASN A 62 -23.78 20.53 -6.09
N GLN A 63 -23.91 21.38 -5.09
CA GLN A 63 -24.95 22.42 -5.08
C GLN A 63 -24.81 23.33 -6.30
N ASP A 64 -23.60 23.85 -6.57
CA ASP A 64 -23.29 24.57 -7.77
C ASP A 64 -22.69 23.64 -8.84
N PRO A 65 -23.19 23.63 -10.08
CA PRO A 65 -24.23 24.49 -10.69
C PRO A 65 -25.65 23.87 -10.69
N TRP A 66 -25.89 22.74 -10.00
CA TRP A 66 -27.08 21.90 -10.21
C TRP A 66 -28.29 22.29 -9.38
N GLN A 67 -28.14 23.13 -8.36
CA GLN A 67 -29.26 23.56 -7.50
C GLN A 67 -30.41 24.18 -8.30
N GLU A 68 -30.08 25.04 -9.26
CA GLU A 68 -31.10 25.70 -10.11
C GLU A 68 -31.86 24.65 -10.97
N THR A 69 -31.14 23.62 -11.46
CA THR A 69 -31.74 22.53 -12.23
C THR A 69 -32.78 21.79 -11.37
N LEU A 70 -32.37 21.37 -10.17
CA LEU A 70 -33.24 20.63 -9.25
C LEU A 70 -34.42 21.45 -8.75
N LYS A 71 -34.21 22.75 -8.51
CA LYS A 71 -35.28 23.66 -8.13
C LYS A 71 -36.35 23.74 -9.24
N ARG A 72 -35.95 23.92 -10.48
CA ARG A 72 -36.87 23.97 -11.63
C ARG A 72 -37.60 22.65 -11.85
N VAL A 73 -36.93 21.51 -11.64
CA VAL A 73 -37.55 20.20 -11.68
C VAL A 73 -38.62 20.07 -10.57
N GLY A 74 -38.33 20.56 -9.37
CA GLY A 74 -39.27 20.57 -8.24
C GLY A 74 -40.51 21.41 -8.49
N GLU A 75 -40.41 22.44 -9.35
CA GLU A 75 -41.56 23.32 -9.77
C GLU A 75 -42.42 22.68 -10.88
N THR A 76 -41.95 21.57 -11.51
CA THR A 76 -42.75 20.84 -12.51
C THR A 76 -43.74 19.86 -11.87
N ASP A 77 -44.92 19.71 -12.45
CA ASP A 77 -45.97 18.79 -11.92
C ASP A 77 -45.49 17.34 -11.88
N HIS A 78 -44.60 16.93 -12.75
CA HIS A 78 -44.13 15.54 -12.91
C HIS A 78 -42.87 15.23 -12.13
N ARG A 79 -42.10 16.23 -11.69
CA ARG A 79 -40.79 16.09 -11.02
C ARG A 79 -39.85 15.11 -11.72
N VAL A 80 -39.86 15.12 -13.07
CA VAL A 80 -39.04 14.26 -13.91
C VAL A 80 -37.81 15.01 -14.36
N LEU A 81 -36.65 14.35 -14.18
CA LEU A 81 -35.32 14.81 -14.55
C LEU A 81 -34.68 13.77 -15.49
N GLY A 82 -33.97 14.20 -16.52
CA GLY A 82 -33.14 13.30 -17.35
C GLY A 82 -31.75 13.17 -16.77
N ILE A 83 -31.27 11.94 -16.61
CA ILE A 83 -29.87 11.67 -16.25
C ILE A 83 -29.15 11.15 -17.49
N CYS A 84 -28.06 11.83 -17.88
CA CYS A 84 -27.19 11.44 -19.00
C CYS A 84 -25.78 11.16 -18.50
N PHE A 85 -25.14 10.15 -19.07
CA PHE A 85 -23.77 9.79 -18.76
C PHE A 85 -22.78 10.69 -19.49
N VAL A 86 -21.63 10.93 -18.87
CA VAL A 86 -20.47 11.66 -19.40
C VAL A 86 -19.22 10.87 -19.09
N GLU A 87 -18.45 10.50 -20.10
CA GLU A 87 -17.25 9.67 -19.91
C GLU A 87 -16.09 10.46 -19.26
N ASN A 88 -15.87 11.70 -19.65
CA ASN A 88 -14.81 12.57 -19.13
C ASN A 88 -15.38 13.90 -18.63
N PRO A 89 -15.48 14.11 -17.32
CA PRO A 89 -15.94 15.37 -16.75
C PRO A 89 -14.86 16.46 -16.72
N GLU A 90 -13.78 16.38 -17.49
CA GLU A 90 -12.70 17.37 -17.55
C GLU A 90 -13.10 18.63 -18.33
N ALA A 91 -14.18 19.28 -17.89
CA ALA A 91 -14.41 20.67 -18.26
C ALA A 91 -13.80 21.58 -17.19
N GLU A 92 -13.19 22.67 -17.61
CA GLU A 92 -12.81 23.79 -16.73
C GLU A 92 -14.01 24.21 -15.89
N ASN A 93 -14.08 23.83 -14.62
CA ASN A 93 -15.14 24.04 -13.63
C ASN A 93 -16.12 22.87 -13.40
N GLY A 94 -15.87 21.64 -13.88
CA GLY A 94 -16.73 20.48 -13.61
C GLY A 94 -18.12 20.54 -14.28
N ILE A 95 -18.31 21.40 -15.29
CA ILE A 95 -19.54 21.49 -16.07
C ILE A 95 -19.23 20.96 -17.48
N PRO A 96 -19.73 19.77 -17.87
CA PRO A 96 -19.49 19.21 -19.18
C PRO A 96 -20.17 20.05 -20.29
N GLU A 97 -19.62 20.07 -21.48
CA GLU A 97 -20.29 20.65 -22.62
C GLU A 97 -21.47 19.77 -23.09
N SER A 98 -22.47 20.34 -23.75
CA SER A 98 -23.64 19.59 -24.22
C SER A 98 -23.27 18.45 -25.20
N GLU A 99 -22.10 18.55 -25.85
CA GLU A 99 -21.58 17.58 -26.82
C GLU A 99 -20.89 16.39 -26.16
N ASP A 100 -20.47 16.53 -24.89
CA ASP A 100 -19.85 15.46 -24.10
C ASP A 100 -20.91 14.53 -23.46
N LEU A 101 -22.18 14.95 -23.43
CA LEU A 101 -23.25 14.15 -22.87
C LEU A 101 -23.72 13.11 -23.86
N GLU A 102 -23.88 11.88 -23.38
CA GLU A 102 -24.49 10.81 -24.17
C GLU A 102 -25.92 11.16 -24.56
N THR A 103 -26.29 10.79 -25.78
CA THR A 103 -27.61 11.14 -26.33
C THR A 103 -28.76 10.31 -25.76
N MET A 104 -28.45 9.10 -25.27
CA MET A 104 -29.39 8.23 -24.57
C MET A 104 -29.20 8.38 -23.06
N GLY A 105 -30.29 8.62 -22.36
CA GLY A 105 -30.31 8.73 -20.90
C GLY A 105 -31.50 8.04 -20.27
N CYS A 106 -31.64 8.18 -18.97
CA CYS A 106 -32.74 7.66 -18.19
C CYS A 106 -33.54 8.83 -17.59
N ALA A 107 -34.84 8.88 -17.84
CA ALA A 107 -35.77 9.75 -17.16
C ALA A 107 -36.01 9.23 -15.76
N VAL A 108 -35.80 10.05 -14.75
CA VAL A 108 -35.94 9.69 -13.35
C VAL A 108 -36.94 10.61 -12.66
N ARG A 109 -37.70 10.07 -11.71
CA ARG A 109 -38.48 10.87 -10.79
C ARG A 109 -37.66 11.24 -9.57
N VAL A 110 -37.69 12.50 -9.20
CA VAL A 110 -36.95 13.03 -8.06
C VAL A 110 -37.84 13.00 -6.82
N HIS A 111 -37.35 12.29 -5.78
CA HIS A 111 -37.96 12.23 -4.47
C HIS A 111 -37.05 12.85 -3.42
N GLN A 112 -37.60 13.41 -2.36
CA GLN A 112 -36.87 13.85 -1.16
C GLN A 112 -35.51 14.52 -1.43
N ALA A 113 -35.51 15.73 -2.00
CA ALA A 113 -34.28 16.48 -2.17
C ALA A 113 -33.90 17.20 -0.88
N GLN A 114 -32.68 16.95 -0.36
CA GLN A 114 -32.13 17.58 0.84
C GLN A 114 -30.81 18.23 0.52
N ASN A 115 -30.56 19.41 1.13
CA ASN A 115 -29.28 20.11 1.01
C ASN A 115 -28.42 19.82 2.25
N GLU A 116 -27.25 19.23 2.06
CA GLU A 116 -26.31 18.96 3.12
C GLU A 116 -24.89 19.38 2.72
N SER A 117 -24.29 20.28 3.50
CA SER A 117 -22.86 20.67 3.37
C SER A 117 -22.40 21.06 1.96
N GLY A 118 -23.21 21.81 1.19
CA GLY A 118 -22.87 22.24 -0.16
C GLY A 118 -23.10 21.21 -1.26
N LYS A 119 -23.78 20.09 -0.92
CA LYS A 119 -24.25 19.06 -1.84
C LYS A 119 -25.75 18.91 -1.75
N VAL A 120 -26.37 18.51 -2.87
CA VAL A 120 -27.78 18.15 -2.91
C VAL A 120 -27.88 16.65 -3.08
N GLN A 121 -28.55 16.00 -2.12
CA GLN A 121 -28.87 14.58 -2.18
C GLN A 121 -30.36 14.40 -2.46
N PHE A 122 -30.71 13.49 -3.34
CA PHE A 122 -32.09 13.13 -3.64
C PHE A 122 -32.18 11.66 -4.04
N ILE A 123 -33.37 11.09 -3.88
CA ILE A 123 -33.65 9.73 -4.36
C ILE A 123 -34.14 9.84 -5.80
N ALA A 124 -33.47 9.15 -6.72
CA ALA A 124 -33.84 9.05 -8.12
C ALA A 124 -34.47 7.68 -8.39
N GLN A 125 -35.69 7.69 -8.92
CA GLN A 125 -36.38 6.50 -9.40
C GLN A 125 -36.37 6.50 -10.93
N GLY A 126 -35.70 5.52 -11.55
CA GLY A 126 -35.65 5.36 -12.99
C GLY A 126 -37.01 4.94 -13.57
N LEU A 127 -37.47 5.68 -14.56
CA LEU A 127 -38.76 5.46 -15.19
C LEU A 127 -38.61 4.79 -16.55
N GLN A 128 -37.92 5.47 -17.48
CA GLN A 128 -37.83 5.03 -18.87
C GLN A 128 -36.59 5.63 -19.55
N ARG A 129 -36.06 4.95 -20.58
CA ARG A 129 -35.06 5.49 -21.49
C ARG A 129 -35.62 6.63 -22.31
N PHE A 130 -34.80 7.63 -22.56
CA PHE A 130 -35.09 8.68 -23.52
C PHE A 130 -33.89 8.91 -24.44
N ARG A 131 -34.18 9.45 -25.63
CA ARG A 131 -33.14 9.95 -26.55
C ARG A 131 -33.29 11.43 -26.72
N ILE A 132 -32.19 12.18 -26.65
CA ILE A 132 -32.19 13.62 -26.94
C ILE A 132 -32.40 13.83 -28.43
N VAL A 133 -33.45 14.57 -28.80
CA VAL A 133 -33.71 14.93 -30.16
C VAL A 133 -33.11 16.30 -30.48
N GLN A 134 -33.31 17.27 -29.57
CA GLN A 134 -32.83 18.62 -29.73
C GLN A 134 -32.46 19.26 -28.41
N TRP A 135 -31.35 20.02 -28.40
CA TRP A 135 -30.94 20.87 -27.29
C TRP A 135 -31.67 22.20 -27.38
N LEU A 136 -32.49 22.53 -26.38
CA LEU A 136 -33.15 23.83 -26.24
C LEU A 136 -32.29 24.81 -25.45
N ARG A 137 -31.47 24.30 -24.49
CA ARG A 137 -30.49 25.06 -23.72
C ARG A 137 -29.24 24.22 -23.51
N ARG A 138 -28.10 24.71 -24.01
CA ARG A 138 -26.79 24.01 -23.99
C ARG A 138 -25.90 24.36 -22.79
N ARG A 139 -26.40 25.14 -21.85
CA ARG A 139 -25.73 25.48 -20.58
C ARG A 139 -26.64 25.21 -19.40
N PRO A 140 -26.09 24.88 -18.20
CA PRO A 140 -26.90 24.66 -17.03
C PRO A 140 -27.85 25.81 -16.68
N PRO A 141 -29.09 25.55 -16.29
CA PRO A 141 -29.73 24.23 -16.32
C PRO A 141 -30.03 23.79 -17.78
N TYR A 142 -29.43 22.65 -18.17
CA TYR A 142 -29.64 22.05 -19.49
C TYR A 142 -31.12 21.75 -19.73
N LEU A 143 -31.61 22.04 -20.95
CA LEU A 143 -32.98 21.71 -21.31
C LEU A 143 -32.99 21.08 -22.71
N VAL A 144 -33.66 19.96 -22.84
CA VAL A 144 -33.73 19.18 -24.08
C VAL A 144 -35.17 18.83 -24.46
N GLU A 145 -35.38 18.60 -25.73
CA GLU A 145 -36.53 17.91 -26.27
C GLU A 145 -36.14 16.43 -26.51
N VAL A 146 -36.99 15.49 -26.07
CA VAL A 146 -36.69 14.08 -26.03
C VAL A 146 -37.78 13.23 -26.70
N GLU A 147 -37.36 12.07 -27.20
CA GLU A 147 -38.23 10.98 -27.59
C GLU A 147 -38.01 9.76 -26.68
N TYR A 148 -39.06 8.94 -26.55
CA TYR A 148 -39.02 7.72 -25.78
C TYR A 148 -39.00 6.53 -26.75
N PRO A 149 -37.83 5.89 -26.99
CA PRO A 149 -37.74 4.78 -27.92
C PRO A 149 -38.56 3.59 -27.44
N GLN A 150 -39.35 3.02 -28.34
CA GLN A 150 -40.15 1.84 -28.07
C GLN A 150 -39.32 0.59 -28.38
N GLU A 151 -39.43 -0.41 -27.50
CA GLU A 151 -38.83 -1.71 -27.75
C GLU A 151 -39.57 -2.42 -28.89
N PRO A 152 -38.87 -3.00 -29.88
CA PRO A 152 -39.48 -3.78 -30.93
C PRO A 152 -40.10 -5.05 -30.36
N GLU A 153 -41.17 -5.58 -31.00
CA GLU A 153 -41.72 -6.88 -30.66
C GLU A 153 -40.69 -7.98 -31.00
N GLU A 154 -40.38 -8.83 -30.05
CA GLU A 154 -39.40 -9.91 -30.16
C GLU A 154 -40.02 -11.25 -29.74
N PRO A 155 -39.47 -12.46 -30.17
CA PRO A 155 -39.99 -13.75 -29.86
C PRO A 155 -40.11 -14.02 -28.35
N ALA A 156 -41.29 -14.31 -27.88
CA ALA A 156 -41.56 -14.49 -26.43
C ALA A 156 -40.75 -15.66 -25.81
N ASP A 157 -40.54 -16.75 -26.55
CA ASP A 157 -39.82 -17.92 -26.04
C ASP A 157 -38.31 -17.59 -25.82
N GLU A 158 -37.70 -16.81 -26.71
CA GLU A 158 -36.33 -16.39 -26.60
C GLU A 158 -36.18 -15.41 -25.43
N LEU A 159 -37.08 -14.42 -25.31
CA LEU A 159 -37.09 -13.48 -24.18
C LEU A 159 -37.17 -14.23 -22.85
N LYS A 160 -38.07 -15.22 -22.76
CA LYS A 160 -38.22 -16.02 -21.54
C LYS A 160 -36.97 -16.83 -21.18
N ALA A 161 -36.29 -17.40 -22.20
CA ALA A 161 -35.03 -18.12 -21.99
C ALA A 161 -33.93 -17.19 -21.45
N TYR A 162 -33.75 -16.00 -22.03
CA TYR A 162 -32.80 -14.99 -21.55
C TYR A 162 -33.15 -14.46 -20.16
N THR A 163 -34.43 -14.23 -19.87
CA THR A 163 -34.91 -13.82 -18.56
C THR A 163 -34.50 -14.82 -17.47
N LEU A 164 -34.74 -16.11 -17.70
CA LEU A 164 -34.34 -17.17 -16.78
C LEU A 164 -32.82 -17.23 -16.60
N ALA A 165 -32.06 -17.02 -17.69
CA ALA A 165 -30.59 -16.97 -17.62
C ALA A 165 -30.09 -15.80 -16.77
N ILE A 166 -30.67 -14.59 -16.92
CA ILE A 166 -30.32 -13.41 -16.10
C ILE A 166 -30.68 -13.66 -14.64
N ILE A 167 -31.88 -14.19 -14.33
CA ILE A 167 -32.28 -14.53 -12.96
C ILE A 167 -31.27 -15.52 -12.33
N SER A 168 -30.85 -16.54 -13.10
CA SER A 168 -29.86 -17.50 -12.61
C SER A 168 -28.52 -16.84 -12.33
N ALA A 169 -28.05 -15.96 -13.22
CA ALA A 169 -26.79 -15.24 -13.08
C ALA A 169 -26.82 -14.30 -11.85
N ILE A 170 -27.93 -13.59 -11.63
CA ILE A 170 -28.10 -12.74 -10.43
C ILE A 170 -28.05 -13.60 -9.15
N LYS A 171 -28.78 -14.73 -9.12
CA LYS A 171 -28.77 -15.63 -7.95
C LYS A 171 -27.37 -16.18 -7.65
N GLU A 172 -26.56 -16.41 -8.64
CA GLU A 172 -25.19 -16.86 -8.45
C GLU A 172 -24.29 -15.75 -7.91
N LEU A 173 -24.39 -14.51 -8.40
CA LEU A 173 -23.70 -13.35 -7.84
C LEU A 173 -24.06 -13.11 -6.38
N LEU A 174 -25.34 -13.28 -6.02
CA LEU A 174 -25.79 -13.16 -4.62
C LEU A 174 -25.17 -14.20 -3.68
N ARG A 175 -24.80 -15.36 -4.18
CA ARG A 175 -24.12 -16.39 -3.37
C ARG A 175 -22.65 -16.07 -3.12
N THR A 176 -21.98 -15.45 -4.10
CA THR A 176 -20.56 -15.15 -4.06
C THR A 176 -20.24 -13.85 -3.33
N ASN A 177 -21.17 -12.91 -3.27
CA ASN A 177 -20.97 -11.61 -2.65
C ASN A 177 -21.96 -11.34 -1.51
N PRO A 178 -21.53 -11.47 -0.23
CA PRO A 178 -22.39 -11.23 0.94
C PRO A 178 -22.90 -9.79 1.08
N LEU A 179 -22.32 -8.83 0.33
CA LEU A 179 -22.73 -7.42 0.35
C LEU A 179 -24.10 -7.20 -0.31
N TYR A 180 -24.55 -8.14 -1.14
CA TYR A 180 -25.91 -8.13 -1.70
C TYR A 180 -26.86 -8.77 -0.70
N GLY A 181 -27.42 -7.98 0.21
CA GLY A 181 -28.26 -8.44 1.30
C GLY A 181 -29.63 -9.01 0.89
N GLU A 182 -30.47 -9.27 1.88
CA GLU A 182 -31.85 -9.74 1.72
C GLU A 182 -32.72 -8.80 0.86
N GLU A 183 -32.39 -7.51 0.82
CA GLU A 183 -33.08 -6.49 0.02
C GLU A 183 -33.08 -6.82 -1.48
N VAL A 184 -31.92 -7.24 -2.03
CA VAL A 184 -31.80 -7.61 -3.45
C VAL A 184 -32.61 -8.89 -3.74
N LYS A 185 -32.65 -9.83 -2.80
CA LYS A 185 -33.48 -11.04 -2.92
C LYS A 185 -34.96 -10.68 -2.94
N GLN A 186 -35.35 -9.77 -2.06
CA GLN A 186 -36.73 -9.29 -1.99
C GLN A 186 -37.12 -8.50 -3.24
N TYR A 187 -36.19 -7.69 -3.78
CA TYR A 187 -36.38 -6.97 -5.03
C TYR A 187 -36.56 -7.93 -6.21
N LEU A 188 -35.73 -8.96 -6.33
CA LEU A 188 -35.84 -10.00 -7.36
C LEU A 188 -37.15 -10.77 -7.30
N SER A 189 -37.74 -10.95 -6.12
CA SER A 189 -39.02 -11.66 -5.97
C SER A 189 -40.21 -10.92 -6.59
N ARG A 190 -40.05 -9.64 -6.91
CA ARG A 190 -41.07 -8.80 -7.54
C ARG A 190 -41.12 -8.95 -9.07
N PHE A 191 -40.04 -9.47 -9.70
CA PHE A 191 -40.00 -9.67 -11.14
C PHE A 191 -40.55 -11.04 -11.53
N GLY A 192 -41.53 -11.03 -12.42
CA GLY A 192 -42.06 -12.22 -13.08
C GLY A 192 -41.26 -12.57 -14.36
N PRO A 193 -41.57 -13.70 -14.98
CA PRO A 193 -40.99 -14.08 -16.28
C PRO A 193 -41.27 -13.09 -17.43
N ASP A 194 -42.29 -12.25 -17.24
CA ASP A 194 -42.76 -11.27 -18.24
C ASP A 194 -42.10 -9.88 -18.07
N ASP A 195 -41.37 -9.65 -16.97
CA ASP A 195 -40.70 -8.39 -16.67
C ASP A 195 -39.27 -8.35 -17.23
N SER A 196 -39.05 -8.81 -18.46
CA SER A 196 -37.73 -9.03 -19.09
C SER A 196 -36.91 -7.74 -19.19
N SER A 197 -37.53 -6.61 -19.57
CA SER A 197 -36.84 -5.34 -19.78
C SER A 197 -36.34 -4.72 -18.47
N PRO A 198 -37.16 -4.55 -17.41
CA PRO A 198 -36.68 -4.08 -16.10
C PRO A 198 -35.64 -5.01 -15.47
N LEU A 199 -35.75 -6.34 -15.68
CA LEU A 199 -34.80 -7.28 -15.14
C LEU A 199 -33.44 -7.20 -15.82
N ALA A 200 -33.39 -6.97 -17.14
CA ALA A 200 -32.14 -6.73 -17.86
C ALA A 200 -31.43 -5.49 -17.35
N ASP A 201 -32.16 -4.40 -17.14
CA ASP A 201 -31.62 -3.15 -16.62
C ASP A 201 -31.10 -3.29 -15.18
N PHE A 202 -31.84 -4.02 -14.36
CA PHE A 202 -31.41 -4.34 -13.02
C PHE A 202 -30.13 -5.21 -13.02
N GLY A 203 -30.07 -6.23 -13.88
CA GLY A 203 -28.88 -7.05 -14.04
C GLY A 203 -27.65 -6.24 -14.46
N ALA A 204 -27.79 -5.29 -15.39
CA ALA A 204 -26.71 -4.38 -15.78
C ALA A 204 -26.24 -3.51 -14.60
N SER A 205 -27.18 -3.00 -13.81
CA SER A 205 -26.89 -2.14 -12.66
C SER A 205 -26.09 -2.84 -11.56
N MET A 206 -26.19 -4.15 -11.44
CA MET A 206 -25.49 -4.97 -10.44
C MET A 206 -24.03 -5.26 -10.81
N THR A 207 -23.60 -5.05 -12.05
CA THR A 207 -22.23 -5.33 -12.47
C THR A 207 -21.29 -4.16 -12.14
N SER A 208 -20.02 -4.43 -11.94
CA SER A 208 -18.97 -3.41 -11.77
C SER A 208 -18.39 -2.93 -13.11
N ALA A 209 -19.08 -3.17 -14.23
CA ALA A 209 -18.65 -2.80 -15.55
C ALA A 209 -18.38 -1.30 -15.69
N PRO A 210 -17.41 -0.88 -16.54
CA PRO A 210 -17.13 0.51 -16.83
C PRO A 210 -18.37 1.26 -17.36
N GLY A 211 -18.47 2.56 -17.05
CA GLY A 211 -19.61 3.39 -17.46
C GLY A 211 -19.92 3.32 -18.96
N ARG A 212 -18.90 3.22 -19.81
CA ARG A 212 -19.06 3.09 -21.27
C ARG A 212 -19.69 1.77 -21.71
N GLU A 213 -19.30 0.63 -21.09
CA GLU A 213 -19.93 -0.66 -21.37
C GLU A 213 -21.40 -0.68 -20.91
N LEU A 214 -21.68 -0.01 -19.78
CA LEU A 214 -23.04 0.15 -19.28
C LEU A 214 -23.86 1.11 -20.16
N GLN A 215 -23.27 2.18 -20.67
CA GLN A 215 -23.95 3.08 -21.62
C GLN A 215 -24.30 2.33 -22.92
N ASP A 216 -23.41 1.47 -23.42
CA ASP A 216 -23.69 0.63 -24.59
C ASP A 216 -24.91 -0.32 -24.37
N VAL A 217 -25.11 -0.77 -23.12
CA VAL A 217 -26.35 -1.49 -22.74
C VAL A 217 -27.57 -0.58 -22.73
N LEU A 218 -27.43 0.66 -22.19
CA LEU A 218 -28.51 1.63 -22.13
C LEU A 218 -28.95 2.06 -23.54
N ASP A 219 -28.01 2.23 -24.47
CA ASP A 219 -28.23 2.60 -25.87
C ASP A 219 -28.92 1.50 -26.69
N THR A 220 -28.86 0.26 -26.22
CA THR A 220 -29.40 -0.89 -26.95
C THR A 220 -30.89 -1.01 -26.70
N VAL A 221 -31.70 -0.54 -27.67
CA VAL A 221 -33.18 -0.58 -27.59
C VAL A 221 -33.75 -1.99 -27.80
N PRO A 222 -33.27 -2.80 -28.79
CA PRO A 222 -33.76 -4.19 -28.95
C PRO A 222 -33.45 -5.05 -27.71
N LEU A 223 -34.49 -5.62 -27.10
CA LEU A 223 -34.39 -6.24 -25.76
C LEU A 223 -33.51 -7.50 -25.77
N LEU A 224 -33.62 -8.38 -26.75
CA LEU A 224 -32.79 -9.57 -26.86
C LEU A 224 -31.28 -9.25 -26.91
N ARG A 225 -30.92 -8.28 -27.75
CA ARG A 225 -29.51 -7.82 -27.84
C ARG A 225 -29.03 -7.20 -26.56
N ARG A 226 -29.91 -6.46 -25.86
CA ARG A 226 -29.58 -5.86 -24.56
C ARG A 226 -29.34 -6.94 -23.51
N MET A 227 -30.21 -7.98 -23.46
CA MET A 227 -30.07 -9.11 -22.55
C MET A 227 -28.80 -9.92 -22.81
N GLU A 228 -28.39 -10.10 -24.08
CA GLU A 228 -27.09 -10.71 -24.43
C GLU A 228 -25.92 -9.92 -23.83
N LYS A 229 -25.91 -8.60 -24.02
CA LYS A 229 -24.87 -7.73 -23.45
C LYS A 229 -24.83 -7.82 -21.93
N VAL A 230 -25.99 -7.77 -21.29
CA VAL A 230 -26.09 -7.89 -19.82
C VAL A 230 -25.56 -9.24 -19.33
N LEU A 231 -25.89 -10.35 -19.99
CA LEU A 231 -25.37 -11.66 -19.62
C LEU A 231 -23.84 -11.75 -19.77
N LEU A 232 -23.26 -11.11 -20.78
CA LEU A 232 -21.81 -11.03 -20.94
C LEU A 232 -21.17 -10.26 -19.78
N LEU A 233 -21.73 -9.12 -19.40
CA LEU A 233 -21.26 -8.33 -18.27
C LEU A 233 -21.38 -9.11 -16.95
N MET A 234 -22.51 -9.78 -16.74
CA MET A 234 -22.73 -10.58 -15.54
C MET A 234 -21.77 -11.78 -15.44
N ARG A 235 -21.40 -12.40 -16.57
CA ARG A 235 -20.37 -13.47 -16.58
C ARG A 235 -19.01 -12.94 -16.21
N LYS A 236 -18.62 -11.75 -16.72
CA LYS A 236 -17.38 -11.07 -16.30
C LYS A 236 -17.41 -10.81 -14.79
N GLU A 237 -18.51 -10.32 -14.28
CA GLU A 237 -18.68 -10.01 -12.84
C GLU A 237 -18.58 -11.28 -11.98
N GLN A 238 -19.20 -12.39 -12.40
CA GLN A 238 -19.09 -13.68 -11.71
C GLN A 238 -17.64 -14.17 -11.61
N GLU A 239 -16.87 -14.04 -12.70
CA GLU A 239 -15.45 -14.42 -12.70
C GLU A 239 -14.63 -13.54 -11.77
N VAL A 240 -14.87 -12.22 -11.76
CA VAL A 240 -14.22 -11.29 -10.83
C VAL A 240 -14.58 -11.63 -9.37
N ALA A 241 -15.87 -11.87 -9.09
CA ALA A 241 -16.33 -12.24 -7.76
C ALA A 241 -15.72 -13.56 -7.27
N ARG A 242 -15.58 -14.55 -8.17
CA ARG A 242 -14.92 -15.83 -7.86
C ARG A 242 -13.45 -15.63 -7.49
N LEU A 243 -12.70 -14.88 -8.32
CA LEU A 243 -11.29 -14.59 -8.06
C LEU A 243 -11.12 -13.81 -6.75
N GLN A 244 -12.01 -12.88 -6.46
CA GLN A 244 -11.99 -12.10 -5.23
C GLN A 244 -12.24 -12.97 -3.99
N SER A 245 -13.14 -13.96 -4.08
CA SER A 245 -13.36 -14.95 -3.03
C SER A 245 -12.13 -15.83 -2.79
N GLU A 246 -11.51 -16.34 -3.86
CA GLU A 246 -10.29 -17.15 -3.77
C GLU A 246 -9.13 -16.37 -3.11
N ILE A 247 -8.93 -15.09 -3.50
CA ILE A 247 -7.92 -14.22 -2.89
C ILE A 247 -8.21 -13.98 -1.41
N ASN A 248 -9.47 -13.71 -1.07
CA ASN A 248 -9.86 -13.48 0.32
C ASN A 248 -9.65 -14.72 1.20
N GLU A 249 -9.95 -15.92 0.69
CA GLU A 249 -9.68 -17.18 1.38
C GLU A 249 -8.17 -17.37 1.62
N GLU A 250 -7.34 -17.17 0.59
CA GLU A 250 -5.88 -17.29 0.71
C GLU A 250 -5.29 -16.28 1.71
N VAL A 251 -5.78 -15.03 1.70
CA VAL A 251 -5.36 -14.00 2.65
C VAL A 251 -5.77 -14.38 4.08
N ASN A 252 -7.00 -14.84 4.27
CA ASN A 252 -7.50 -15.26 5.58
C ASN A 252 -6.71 -16.45 6.14
N GLU A 253 -6.40 -17.45 5.33
CA GLU A 253 -5.54 -18.57 5.73
C GLU A 253 -4.15 -18.11 6.18
N LYS A 254 -3.52 -17.20 5.42
CA LYS A 254 -2.22 -16.62 5.78
C LYS A 254 -2.29 -15.85 7.09
N VAL A 255 -3.32 -15.03 7.27
CA VAL A 255 -3.53 -14.26 8.52
C VAL A 255 -3.71 -15.20 9.72
N GLN A 256 -4.56 -16.23 9.59
CA GLN A 256 -4.78 -17.19 10.66
C GLN A 256 -3.50 -17.97 11.00
N LYS A 257 -2.71 -18.36 9.99
CA LYS A 257 -1.43 -19.03 10.21
C LYS A 257 -0.45 -18.14 10.98
N HIS A 258 -0.31 -16.86 10.58
CA HIS A 258 0.55 -15.92 11.28
C HIS A 258 0.10 -15.66 12.72
N GLN A 259 -1.20 -15.49 12.94
CA GLN A 259 -1.75 -15.31 14.29
C GLN A 259 -1.48 -16.54 15.17
N ARG A 260 -1.66 -17.74 14.62
CA ARG A 260 -1.39 -18.99 15.34
C ARG A 260 0.10 -19.14 15.67
N GLU A 261 1.00 -18.83 14.73
CA GLU A 261 2.45 -18.84 14.97
C GLU A 261 2.86 -17.82 16.04
N PHE A 262 2.30 -16.61 16.00
CA PHE A 262 2.53 -15.60 17.04
C PHE A 262 2.08 -16.10 18.42
N PHE A 263 0.86 -16.64 18.52
CA PHE A 263 0.30 -17.14 19.76
C PHE A 263 1.12 -18.31 20.34
N LEU A 264 1.55 -19.23 19.48
CA LEU A 264 2.40 -20.36 19.89
C LEU A 264 3.77 -19.88 20.38
N ARG A 265 4.36 -18.86 19.75
CA ARG A 265 5.63 -18.27 20.20
C ARG A 265 5.49 -17.60 21.56
N GLU A 266 4.40 -16.89 21.80
CA GLU A 266 4.15 -16.27 23.11
C GLU A 266 3.89 -17.33 24.20
N GLN A 267 3.14 -18.38 23.90
CA GLN A 267 2.99 -19.53 24.82
C GLN A 267 4.34 -20.19 25.12
N LEU A 268 5.17 -20.41 24.12
CA LEU A 268 6.51 -20.99 24.30
C LEU A 268 7.35 -20.12 25.23
N LYS A 269 7.34 -18.79 25.10
CA LYS A 269 8.06 -17.88 25.99
C LYS A 269 7.57 -18.00 27.46
N VAL A 270 6.25 -18.06 27.66
CA VAL A 270 5.67 -18.23 28.99
C VAL A 270 6.11 -19.56 29.60
N ILE A 271 6.01 -20.67 28.83
CA ILE A 271 6.41 -21.99 29.28
C ILE A 271 7.92 -22.05 29.61
N GLN A 272 8.77 -21.47 28.77
CA GLN A 272 10.20 -21.39 29.01
C GLN A 272 10.53 -20.59 30.28
N ARG A 273 9.77 -19.54 30.58
CA ARG A 273 9.90 -18.75 31.81
C ARG A 273 9.49 -19.54 33.04
N GLU A 274 8.36 -20.25 32.98
CA GLU A 274 7.89 -21.11 34.10
C GLU A 274 8.80 -22.28 34.38
N LEU A 275 9.40 -22.89 33.36
CA LEU A 275 10.36 -23.97 33.49
C LEU A 275 11.76 -23.50 33.93
N GLY A 276 11.99 -22.18 34.06
CA GLY A 276 13.31 -21.64 34.41
C GLY A 276 14.39 -21.87 33.33
N ILE A 277 13.98 -22.28 32.12
CA ILE A 277 14.87 -22.56 30.98
C ILE A 277 15.18 -21.28 30.21
N ALA A 278 14.29 -20.28 30.27
CA ALA A 278 14.53 -18.99 29.69
C ALA A 278 15.41 -18.15 30.60
N LYS A 279 16.73 -18.17 30.38
CA LYS A 279 17.47 -16.93 30.65
C LYS A 279 16.81 -15.84 29.79
N ASP A 280 16.33 -14.80 30.44
CA ASP A 280 15.84 -13.63 29.72
C ASP A 280 16.93 -13.22 28.71
N ASP A 281 16.62 -13.15 27.43
CA ASP A 281 17.60 -12.81 26.36
C ASP A 281 18.42 -11.59 26.75
N LYS A 282 17.85 -10.72 27.56
CA LYS A 282 18.45 -9.54 28.12
C LYS A 282 19.54 -9.88 29.13
N THR A 283 19.27 -10.81 30.03
CA THR A 283 20.25 -11.29 31.03
C THR A 283 21.39 -12.05 30.32
N ALA A 284 21.07 -12.83 29.29
CA ALA A 284 22.08 -13.52 28.48
C ALA A 284 22.99 -12.55 27.70
N ASP A 285 22.43 -11.47 27.15
CA ASP A 285 23.23 -10.43 26.48
C ASP A 285 24.15 -9.70 27.48
N VAL A 286 23.66 -9.34 28.65
CA VAL A 286 24.47 -8.72 29.71
C VAL A 286 25.61 -9.63 30.16
N GLU A 287 25.34 -10.88 30.53
CA GLU A 287 26.37 -11.86 30.92
C GLU A 287 27.43 -12.02 29.83
N ARG A 288 27.02 -12.12 28.57
CA ARG A 288 27.95 -12.26 27.45
C ARG A 288 28.86 -11.04 27.28
N PHE A 289 28.33 -9.83 27.45
CA PHE A 289 29.14 -8.60 27.36
C PHE A 289 30.09 -8.47 28.54
N GLU A 290 29.67 -8.81 29.74
CA GLU A 290 30.51 -8.82 30.95
C GLU A 290 31.63 -9.85 30.83
N GLU A 291 31.35 -11.08 30.37
CA GLU A 291 32.35 -12.13 30.13
C GLU A 291 33.42 -11.72 29.10
N ARG A 292 32.98 -11.03 28.02
CA ARG A 292 33.91 -10.52 27.00
C ARG A 292 34.78 -9.41 27.55
N MET A 293 34.20 -8.43 28.26
CA MET A 293 34.93 -7.31 28.83
C MET A 293 35.92 -7.76 29.91
N ALA A 294 35.59 -8.78 30.68
CA ALA A 294 36.48 -9.36 31.71
C ALA A 294 37.78 -9.99 31.16
N LYS A 295 37.78 -10.37 29.89
CA LYS A 295 38.95 -10.94 29.18
C LYS A 295 39.86 -9.83 28.58
N LEU A 296 39.42 -8.58 28.62
CA LEU A 296 40.14 -7.43 28.04
C LEU A 296 40.71 -6.58 29.16
N ASN A 297 41.67 -5.72 28.83
CA ASN A 297 42.23 -4.78 29.78
C ASN A 297 42.00 -3.33 29.30
N PRO A 298 40.71 -2.88 29.36
CA PRO A 298 40.35 -1.57 28.88
C PRO A 298 40.79 -0.44 29.82
N PRO A 299 41.06 0.76 29.31
CA PRO A 299 41.30 1.96 30.12
C PRO A 299 40.11 2.27 31.03
N GLU A 300 40.37 2.93 32.16
CA GLU A 300 39.32 3.28 33.16
C GLU A 300 38.10 3.96 32.55
N ALA A 301 38.30 4.95 31.70
CA ALA A 301 37.19 5.65 31.01
C ALA A 301 36.31 4.72 30.15
N VAL A 302 36.89 3.66 29.59
CA VAL A 302 36.11 2.66 28.83
C VAL A 302 35.33 1.73 29.76
N GLN A 303 35.93 1.36 30.91
CA GLN A 303 35.24 0.55 31.92
C GLN A 303 34.03 1.28 32.53
N GLU A 304 34.18 2.58 32.84
CA GLU A 304 33.07 3.39 33.34
C GLU A 304 31.96 3.47 32.30
N ARG A 305 32.31 3.77 31.05
CA ARG A 305 31.33 3.85 29.96
C ARG A 305 30.63 2.53 29.71
N PHE A 306 31.33 1.41 29.80
CA PHE A 306 30.75 0.08 29.69
C PHE A 306 29.71 -0.17 30.79
N LYS A 307 30.02 0.16 32.06
CA LYS A 307 29.11 0.01 33.18
C LYS A 307 27.82 0.83 32.98
N ASP A 308 27.96 2.08 32.57
CA ASP A 308 26.81 2.95 32.30
C ASP A 308 25.88 2.37 31.22
N GLU A 309 26.48 1.88 30.12
CA GLU A 309 25.70 1.32 29.03
C GLU A 309 25.08 -0.04 29.38
N ILE A 310 25.69 -0.87 30.22
CA ILE A 310 25.09 -2.10 30.75
C ILE A 310 23.89 -1.76 31.64
N GLN A 311 24.01 -0.79 32.56
CA GLN A 311 22.88 -0.35 33.38
C GLN A 311 21.73 0.17 32.51
N LYS A 312 22.06 0.95 31.48
CA LYS A 312 21.06 1.43 30.52
C LYS A 312 20.38 0.27 29.79
N LEU A 313 21.12 -0.73 29.32
CA LEU A 313 20.58 -1.91 28.63
C LEU A 313 19.60 -2.68 29.53
N GLN A 314 19.90 -2.78 30.84
CA GLN A 314 19.06 -3.47 31.81
C GLN A 314 17.70 -2.80 32.05
N VAL A 315 17.59 -1.48 31.86
CA VAL A 315 16.34 -0.72 32.07
C VAL A 315 15.50 -0.66 30.80
N LEU A 316 16.12 -0.63 29.62
CA LEU A 316 15.42 -0.47 28.34
C LEU A 316 14.55 -1.70 28.01
N GLU A 317 13.42 -1.48 27.34
CA GLU A 317 12.59 -2.55 26.77
C GLU A 317 13.23 -3.17 25.54
N GLN A 318 13.23 -4.50 25.42
CA GLN A 318 13.85 -5.25 24.31
C GLN A 318 13.34 -4.85 22.91
N GLY A 319 12.07 -4.41 22.81
CA GLY A 319 11.45 -3.97 21.56
C GLY A 319 11.75 -2.52 21.18
N SER A 320 12.43 -1.75 22.05
CA SER A 320 12.69 -0.34 21.79
C SER A 320 13.85 -0.16 20.79
N PRO A 321 13.80 0.84 19.89
CA PRO A 321 14.93 1.18 19.04
C PRO A 321 16.21 1.49 19.82
N GLU A 322 16.07 2.07 21.01
CA GLU A 322 17.18 2.44 21.88
C GLU A 322 17.90 1.22 22.47
N TYR A 323 17.16 0.12 22.73
CA TYR A 323 17.75 -1.16 23.13
C TYR A 323 18.68 -1.67 22.02
N GLY A 324 18.24 -1.67 20.79
CA GLY A 324 19.05 -2.11 19.64
C GLY A 324 20.33 -1.29 19.48
N VAL A 325 20.25 0.04 19.63
CA VAL A 325 21.39 0.95 19.55
C VAL A 325 22.39 0.69 20.69
N THR A 326 21.91 0.55 21.92
CA THR A 326 22.75 0.29 23.09
C THR A 326 23.40 -1.07 23.01
N ARG A 327 22.66 -2.11 22.61
CA ARG A 327 23.17 -3.46 22.41
C ARG A 327 24.28 -3.51 21.34
N ASN A 328 24.07 -2.82 20.21
CA ASN A 328 25.07 -2.73 19.15
C ASN A 328 26.35 -2.03 19.64
N TYR A 329 26.21 -0.96 20.40
CA TYR A 329 27.36 -0.27 20.98
C TYR A 329 28.15 -1.16 21.95
N LEU A 330 27.46 -1.90 22.83
CA LEU A 330 28.09 -2.85 23.75
C LEU A 330 28.78 -4.00 23.01
N ASP A 331 28.18 -4.46 21.91
CA ASP A 331 28.80 -5.49 21.07
C ASP A 331 30.11 -4.98 20.45
N TRP A 332 30.15 -3.75 19.96
CA TRP A 332 31.38 -3.16 19.42
C TRP A 332 32.44 -2.91 20.49
N ILE A 333 32.10 -2.28 21.61
CA ILE A 333 33.07 -1.92 22.66
C ILE A 333 33.71 -3.17 23.29
N THR A 334 32.96 -4.28 23.37
CA THR A 334 33.47 -5.56 23.89
C THR A 334 34.23 -6.41 22.87
N GLN A 335 34.26 -6.03 21.59
CA GLN A 335 35.01 -6.68 20.53
C GLN A 335 36.32 -5.95 20.15
N VAL A 336 36.47 -4.71 20.56
CA VAL A 336 37.71 -3.98 20.41
C VAL A 336 38.76 -4.60 21.35
N PRO A 337 39.97 -4.93 20.87
CA PRO A 337 40.97 -5.66 21.64
C PRO A 337 41.74 -4.75 22.62
N TRP A 338 41.06 -4.25 23.64
CA TRP A 338 41.60 -3.35 24.64
C TRP A 338 42.77 -3.99 25.39
N GLY A 339 43.98 -3.39 25.28
CA GLY A 339 45.15 -3.85 25.98
C GLY A 339 45.75 -5.16 25.42
N VAL A 340 45.20 -5.70 24.33
CA VAL A 340 45.76 -6.89 23.66
C VAL A 340 46.70 -6.45 22.56
N HIS A 341 47.99 -6.69 22.69
CA HIS A 341 49.00 -6.30 21.74
C HIS A 341 49.76 -7.53 21.23
N SER A 342 50.12 -7.51 19.92
CA SER A 342 51.14 -8.41 19.39
C SER A 342 52.50 -8.05 20.01
N GLN A 343 53.28 -9.07 20.27
CA GLN A 343 54.68 -8.82 20.74
C GLN A 343 55.51 -8.39 19.56
N ASP A 344 56.10 -7.22 19.69
CA ASP A 344 56.98 -6.68 18.66
C ASP A 344 58.32 -7.44 18.63
N HIS A 345 58.72 -7.86 17.43
CA HIS A 345 60.01 -8.44 17.17
C HIS A 345 60.97 -7.34 16.67
N PHE A 346 62.02 -7.11 17.44
CA PHE A 346 63.00 -6.06 17.13
C PHE A 346 64.32 -6.60 16.59
N ASP A 347 64.33 -7.82 15.99
CA ASP A 347 65.54 -8.38 15.34
C ASP A 347 65.65 -7.85 13.91
N LEU A 348 66.54 -6.85 13.74
CA LEU A 348 66.80 -6.21 12.43
C LEU A 348 67.39 -7.17 11.41
N ALA A 349 68.20 -8.18 11.85
CA ALA A 349 68.75 -9.17 10.95
C ALA A 349 67.66 -10.12 10.40
N GLU A 350 66.72 -10.50 11.24
CA GLU A 350 65.60 -11.32 10.81
C GLU A 350 64.61 -10.52 9.94
N ALA A 351 64.32 -9.25 10.30
CA ALA A 351 63.54 -8.34 9.48
C ALA A 351 64.15 -8.20 8.06
N ARG A 352 65.46 -8.06 7.94
CA ARG A 352 66.13 -7.99 6.64
C ARG A 352 65.94 -9.29 5.84
N LYS A 353 66.07 -10.47 6.47
CA LYS A 353 65.88 -11.75 5.80
C LYS A 353 64.45 -11.91 5.30
N ILE A 354 63.41 -11.47 6.05
CA ILE A 354 62.01 -11.51 5.64
C ILE A 354 61.83 -10.62 4.40
N LEU A 355 62.33 -9.38 4.41
CA LEU A 355 62.26 -8.46 3.28
C LEU A 355 62.96 -9.00 2.04
N ASP A 356 64.12 -9.66 2.21
CA ASP A 356 64.90 -10.23 1.10
C ASP A 356 64.27 -11.52 0.54
N ARG A 357 63.62 -12.29 1.39
CA ARG A 357 62.85 -13.48 0.99
C ARG A 357 61.65 -13.12 0.10
N ASP A 358 60.93 -12.07 0.49
CA ASP A 358 59.64 -11.75 -0.12
C ASP A 358 59.78 -10.78 -1.31
N HIS A 359 60.87 -10.06 -1.41
CA HIS A 359 61.09 -9.05 -2.44
C HIS A 359 62.47 -9.15 -3.06
N ASP A 360 62.55 -9.22 -4.39
CA ASP A 360 63.78 -9.16 -5.11
C ASP A 360 64.10 -7.69 -5.48
N GLY A 361 65.36 -7.27 -5.29
CA GLY A 361 65.77 -5.86 -5.44
C GLY A 361 65.19 -4.93 -4.38
N LEU A 362 64.88 -3.70 -4.73
CA LEU A 362 64.31 -2.66 -3.86
C LEU A 362 65.15 -2.34 -2.63
N ASP A 363 66.49 -2.41 -2.77
CA ASP A 363 67.45 -2.28 -1.65
C ASP A 363 67.28 -0.97 -0.89
N ASP A 364 67.17 0.16 -1.59
CA ASP A 364 66.90 1.47 -0.95
C ASP A 364 65.59 1.49 -0.08
N VAL A 365 64.57 0.81 -0.55
CA VAL A 365 63.31 0.74 0.20
C VAL A 365 63.47 -0.17 1.44
N LYS A 366 64.15 -1.30 1.28
CA LYS A 366 64.44 -2.22 2.39
C LYS A 366 65.32 -1.54 3.44
N ASP A 367 66.35 -0.84 3.01
CA ASP A 367 67.26 -0.11 3.92
C ASP A 367 66.42 0.94 4.72
N ARG A 368 65.59 1.68 4.05
CA ARG A 368 64.71 2.67 4.72
C ARG A 368 63.74 2.05 5.71
N ILE A 369 63.21 0.86 5.41
CA ILE A 369 62.35 0.12 6.32
C ILE A 369 63.17 -0.36 7.54
N ILE A 370 64.36 -0.89 7.32
CA ILE A 370 65.26 -1.32 8.42
C ILE A 370 65.67 -0.15 9.31
N GLU A 371 65.97 1.03 8.75
CA GLU A 371 66.20 2.25 9.54
C GLU A 371 65.02 2.62 10.39
N PHE A 372 63.82 2.57 9.82
CA PHE A 372 62.61 2.82 10.56
C PHE A 372 62.37 1.83 11.71
N LEU A 373 62.61 0.53 11.46
CA LEU A 373 62.52 -0.50 12.50
C LEU A 373 63.60 -0.32 13.57
N ALA A 374 64.81 0.10 13.19
CA ALA A 374 65.89 0.38 14.11
C ALA A 374 65.58 1.56 15.05
N GLU A 375 64.93 2.60 14.53
CA GLU A 375 64.45 3.72 15.38
C GLU A 375 63.41 3.21 16.43
N GLY A 376 62.46 2.33 16.00
CA GLY A 376 61.51 1.69 16.90
C GLY A 376 62.20 0.83 17.97
N THR A 377 63.21 0.07 17.59
CA THR A 377 64.02 -0.73 18.50
C THR A 377 64.70 0.15 19.55
N PHE A 378 65.25 1.29 19.13
CA PHE A 378 65.91 2.21 20.03
C PHE A 378 64.96 2.91 21.00
N LYS A 379 63.73 3.21 20.56
CA LYS A 379 62.69 3.79 21.40
C LYS A 379 61.95 2.77 22.27
N GLY A 380 62.08 1.49 22.00
CA GLY A 380 61.37 0.41 22.66
C GLY A 380 59.93 0.20 22.19
N GLU A 381 59.49 0.99 21.21
CA GLU A 381 58.16 0.89 20.60
C GLU A 381 58.13 1.44 19.18
N VAL A 382 57.34 0.84 18.32
CA VAL A 382 57.01 1.36 16.99
C VAL A 382 55.59 1.89 17.05
N SER A 383 55.41 3.17 17.33
CA SER A 383 54.13 3.80 17.45
C SER A 383 54.07 5.14 16.72
N GLY A 384 52.89 5.49 16.22
CA GLY A 384 52.56 6.79 15.66
C GLY A 384 53.25 7.17 14.34
N SER A 385 53.86 6.21 13.63
CA SER A 385 54.60 6.49 12.39
C SER A 385 53.77 6.12 11.16
N ILE A 386 53.87 6.91 10.12
CA ILE A 386 53.23 6.70 8.82
C ILE A 386 54.30 6.55 7.76
N LEU A 387 54.34 5.39 7.11
CA LEU A 387 55.18 5.13 5.94
C LEU A 387 54.42 5.38 4.66
N LEU A 388 54.89 6.28 3.81
CA LEU A 388 54.27 6.55 2.51
C LEU A 388 55.07 5.83 1.41
N LEU A 389 54.41 4.83 0.77
CA LEU A 389 54.98 4.10 -0.37
C LEU A 389 54.47 4.69 -1.68
N VAL A 390 55.35 5.31 -2.46
CA VAL A 390 55.05 5.94 -3.75
C VAL A 390 55.64 5.13 -4.89
N GLY A 391 54.85 4.85 -5.92
CA GLY A 391 55.30 4.12 -7.09
C GLY A 391 54.16 3.68 -8.01
N PRO A 392 54.45 3.20 -9.23
CA PRO A 392 53.40 2.72 -10.16
C PRO A 392 52.66 1.49 -9.61
N PRO A 393 51.50 1.14 -10.19
CA PRO A 393 50.82 -0.08 -9.83
C PRO A 393 51.66 -1.33 -10.13
N GLY A 394 51.52 -2.39 -9.33
CA GLY A 394 52.18 -3.67 -9.57
C GLY A 394 53.63 -3.81 -9.05
N VAL A 395 54.25 -2.77 -8.50
CA VAL A 395 55.67 -2.82 -8.00
C VAL A 395 55.81 -3.42 -6.59
N GLY A 396 54.76 -4.00 -6.02
CA GLY A 396 54.85 -4.69 -4.73
C GLY A 396 54.55 -3.82 -3.49
N LYS A 397 53.96 -2.63 -3.60
CA LYS A 397 53.65 -1.77 -2.43
C LYS A 397 52.83 -2.49 -1.35
N THR A 398 51.88 -3.28 -1.76
CA THR A 398 51.02 -4.03 -0.80
C THR A 398 51.77 -5.18 -0.15
N SER A 399 52.56 -5.91 -0.91
CA SER A 399 53.38 -7.02 -0.38
C SER A 399 54.44 -6.56 0.60
N ILE A 400 55.08 -5.41 0.34
CA ILE A 400 56.01 -4.79 1.31
C ILE A 400 55.33 -4.47 2.63
N GLY A 401 54.10 -3.90 2.60
CA GLY A 401 53.35 -3.64 3.82
C GLY A 401 53.08 -4.90 4.64
N HIS A 402 52.82 -6.03 3.97
CA HIS A 402 52.63 -7.32 4.63
C HIS A 402 53.99 -7.82 5.24
N SER A 403 55.09 -7.75 4.48
CA SER A 403 56.40 -8.17 4.99
C SER A 403 56.89 -7.30 6.15
N VAL A 404 56.52 -6.03 6.22
CA VAL A 404 56.81 -5.16 7.38
C VAL A 404 55.99 -5.65 8.61
N ALA A 405 54.73 -6.05 8.43
CA ALA A 405 53.93 -6.61 9.53
C ALA A 405 54.55 -7.93 10.03
N ASP A 406 54.93 -8.82 9.12
CA ASP A 406 55.60 -10.07 9.44
C ASP A 406 56.93 -9.85 10.19
N ALA A 407 57.75 -8.88 9.73
CA ALA A 407 59.02 -8.54 10.37
C ALA A 407 58.84 -8.00 11.80
N LEU A 408 57.75 -7.27 12.04
CA LEU A 408 57.38 -6.78 13.37
C LEU A 408 56.67 -7.81 14.24
N GLY A 409 56.18 -8.92 13.68
CA GLY A 409 55.34 -9.87 14.38
C GLY A 409 53.93 -9.32 14.65
N ARG A 410 53.47 -8.36 13.87
CA ARG A 410 52.18 -7.74 14.01
C ARG A 410 51.17 -8.28 13.01
N GLU A 411 49.88 -8.27 13.38
CA GLU A 411 48.82 -8.57 12.46
C GLU A 411 48.70 -7.49 11.38
N PHE A 412 48.36 -7.90 10.14
CA PHE A 412 48.22 -7.00 8.98
C PHE A 412 46.77 -6.79 8.60
N TYR A 413 46.36 -5.55 8.44
CA TYR A 413 45.02 -5.21 7.96
C TYR A 413 45.07 -4.20 6.84
N ARG A 414 44.29 -4.42 5.78
CA ARG A 414 44.25 -3.51 4.62
C ARG A 414 42.81 -3.08 4.34
N PHE A 415 42.64 -1.79 4.11
CA PHE A 415 41.41 -1.26 3.49
C PHE A 415 41.76 -0.12 2.52
N SER A 416 40.91 0.09 1.52
CA SER A 416 41.11 1.13 0.53
C SER A 416 40.39 2.40 0.91
N VAL A 417 41.04 3.54 0.87
CA VAL A 417 40.46 4.87 1.02
C VAL A 417 40.13 5.51 -0.34
N GLY A 418 40.65 4.91 -1.44
CA GLY A 418 40.39 5.37 -2.79
C GLY A 418 38.92 5.19 -3.18
N GLY A 419 38.26 6.29 -3.59
CA GLY A 419 36.83 6.28 -3.95
C GLY A 419 35.87 6.53 -2.79
N MET A 420 36.35 6.62 -1.57
CA MET A 420 35.49 7.02 -0.41
C MET A 420 35.07 8.48 -0.60
N ARG A 421 33.74 8.71 -0.47
CA ARG A 421 33.14 10.04 -0.58
C ARG A 421 32.65 10.57 0.77
N ASP A 422 32.35 9.66 1.71
CA ASP A 422 31.86 9.99 3.03
C ASP A 422 32.95 9.83 4.08
N GLU A 423 33.25 10.90 4.80
CA GLU A 423 34.18 10.87 5.92
C GLU A 423 33.71 9.98 7.07
N ALA A 424 32.37 9.73 7.14
CA ALA A 424 31.80 8.83 8.14
C ALA A 424 32.28 7.38 7.99
N GLU A 425 32.72 6.95 6.82
CA GLU A 425 33.33 5.63 6.64
C GLU A 425 34.64 5.50 7.44
N ILE A 426 35.40 6.58 7.58
CA ILE A 426 36.67 6.60 8.34
C ILE A 426 36.40 6.89 9.82
N LYS A 427 35.61 7.94 10.13
CA LYS A 427 35.35 8.41 11.49
C LYS A 427 34.29 7.60 12.22
N GLY A 428 33.38 6.95 11.49
CA GLY A 428 32.16 6.30 12.01
C GLY A 428 30.93 7.21 12.00
N HIS A 429 29.77 6.59 12.03
CA HIS A 429 28.48 7.27 12.06
C HIS A 429 28.10 7.67 13.49
N ARG A 430 27.25 8.68 13.61
CA ARG A 430 26.66 9.03 14.91
C ARG A 430 25.82 7.85 15.41
N ARG A 431 26.01 7.49 16.68
CA ARG A 431 25.38 6.36 17.36
C ARG A 431 23.85 6.33 17.24
N THR A 432 23.20 7.48 17.12
CA THR A 432 21.74 7.62 17.06
C THR A 432 21.14 7.19 15.73
N TYR A 433 21.92 6.95 14.69
CA TYR A 433 21.42 6.50 13.41
C TYR A 433 21.19 5.00 13.41
N ILE A 434 20.10 4.54 12.79
CA ILE A 434 19.82 3.11 12.58
C ILE A 434 20.92 2.56 11.64
N GLY A 435 21.59 1.49 12.08
CA GLY A 435 22.71 0.91 11.32
C GLY A 435 24.05 1.65 11.48
N ALA A 436 24.17 2.55 12.47
CA ALA A 436 25.45 3.22 12.77
C ALA A 436 26.56 2.20 13.00
N MET A 437 27.68 2.40 12.29
CA MET A 437 28.89 1.57 12.41
C MET A 437 30.08 2.45 12.80
N PRO A 438 31.01 1.91 13.59
CA PRO A 438 32.28 2.60 13.85
C PRO A 438 33.11 2.73 12.57
N GLY A 439 34.04 3.66 12.58
CA GLY A 439 34.92 3.90 11.44
C GLY A 439 35.87 2.73 11.12
N LYS A 440 36.40 2.73 9.92
CA LYS A 440 37.26 1.64 9.39
C LYS A 440 38.43 1.28 10.29
N PHE A 441 39.03 2.25 11.00
CA PHE A 441 40.12 1.97 11.93
C PHE A 441 39.68 1.12 13.12
N VAL A 442 38.50 1.38 13.70
CA VAL A 442 37.96 0.58 14.79
C VAL A 442 37.59 -0.81 14.29
N GLN A 443 37.05 -0.93 13.07
CA GLN A 443 36.79 -2.20 12.40
C GLN A 443 38.09 -3.00 12.21
N ALA A 444 39.15 -2.33 11.77
CA ALA A 444 40.47 -2.94 11.60
C ALA A 444 41.01 -3.55 12.91
N LEU A 445 40.90 -2.83 14.04
CA LEU A 445 41.33 -3.32 15.34
C LEU A 445 40.52 -4.55 15.76
N LYS A 446 39.20 -4.54 15.57
CA LYS A 446 38.33 -5.69 15.86
C LYS A 446 38.71 -6.91 15.04
N ASP A 447 38.91 -6.74 13.74
CA ASP A 447 39.18 -7.84 12.81
C ASP A 447 40.60 -8.42 13.01
N SER A 448 41.59 -7.56 13.31
CA SER A 448 42.96 -7.97 13.63
C SER A 448 43.08 -8.59 15.03
N LYS A 449 42.09 -8.38 15.92
CA LYS A 449 42.12 -8.87 17.31
C LYS A 449 43.28 -8.40 18.18
N VAL A 450 44.04 -7.39 17.74
CA VAL A 450 45.14 -6.75 18.45
C VAL A 450 45.02 -5.23 18.35
N ALA A 451 45.56 -4.52 19.34
CA ALA A 451 45.52 -3.06 19.41
C ALA A 451 46.65 -2.37 18.62
N ASN A 452 47.63 -3.12 18.15
CA ASN A 452 48.80 -2.61 17.42
C ASN A 452 49.04 -3.23 16.03
N PRO A 453 48.01 -3.42 15.19
CA PRO A 453 48.18 -3.99 13.87
C PRO A 453 48.92 -3.01 12.94
N VAL A 454 49.53 -3.52 11.90
CA VAL A 454 49.99 -2.72 10.76
C VAL A 454 48.78 -2.50 9.83
N ILE A 455 48.37 -1.24 9.69
CA ILE A 455 47.22 -0.87 8.85
C ILE A 455 47.74 -0.25 7.55
N MET A 456 47.32 -0.85 6.44
CA MET A 456 47.64 -0.33 5.10
C MET A 456 46.35 0.31 4.50
N LEU A 457 46.53 1.54 4.01
CA LEU A 457 45.48 2.32 3.34
C LEU A 457 45.64 2.29 1.83
#